data_1d2cebfbe2275ddb13f6273559d765c9
#
_entry.id   1d2cebfbe2275ddb13f6273559d765c9
#
_cell.length_a   1.000
_cell.length_b   1.000
_cell.length_c   1.000
_cell.angle_alpha   90.00
_cell.angle_beta   90.00
_cell.angle_gamma   90.00
#
_symmetry.space_group_name_H-M   'P 1'
#
loop_
_entity.id
_entity.type
_entity.pdbx_description
1 polymer ?
#
loop_
_entity_poly.entity_id
_entity_poly.type
_entity_poly.pdbx_seq_one_letter_code
_entity_poly.pdbx_strand_id
1 'polypeptide(L)'
;MTMGLLLTLRPPFLLLALVTVALAAALTPPALLHDSDWLLVLLGALAAHGAVNVLNEYADFRSGLDLHTERTPFSGGSGYLPAHPHAAPAALVLGLTLLLLTVLIGLWLSWRTGPGLLPVGIAGVLLVAGYTPWITRNRWLSLLAPGTGFGLLMLLGSQRVLAGEYTAAGLAAGVVLWALINNLLLLNQLPDCDADRRVGRDNLALRYGPALTRRVYAANWLLALLGLLLAVLAGWLPVASLLALPAFALGLHSLWHCRPDGDLLPALRSNVLQSLLVPGLMALGIWL
;
A
#
# COMPACT_ATOMS: atom_id res chain seq x y z
N MET A 1 25.51 6.52 7.76
CA MET A 1 24.08 6.77 7.55
C MET A 1 23.48 7.00 8.93
N THR A 2 22.92 8.16 9.22
CA THR A 2 22.34 8.46 10.54
C THR A 2 21.05 7.64 10.71
N MET A 3 20.83 7.07 11.89
CA MET A 3 19.59 6.33 12.23
C MET A 3 18.32 7.12 11.85
N GLY A 4 18.37 8.45 11.92
CA GLY A 4 17.25 9.31 11.52
C GLY A 4 16.84 9.19 10.06
N LEU A 5 17.75 8.88 9.12
CA LEU A 5 17.39 8.68 7.71
C LEU A 5 16.45 7.49 7.51
N LEU A 6 16.49 6.47 8.38
CA LEU A 6 15.58 5.34 8.32
C LEU A 6 14.12 5.72 8.61
N LEU A 7 13.85 6.89 9.20
CA LEU A 7 12.49 7.38 9.40
C LEU A 7 11.79 7.66 8.07
N THR A 8 12.55 8.01 7.00
CA THR A 8 12.00 8.22 5.66
C THR A 8 11.42 6.94 5.04
N LEU A 9 11.80 5.76 5.53
CA LEU A 9 11.18 4.48 5.17
C LEU A 9 9.73 4.37 5.67
N ARG A 10 9.36 5.18 6.68
CA ARG A 10 8.06 5.14 7.37
C ARG A 10 7.77 3.73 7.92
N PRO A 11 8.58 3.19 8.85
CA PRO A 11 8.56 1.78 9.26
C PRO A 11 7.18 1.23 9.64
N PRO A 12 6.26 1.96 10.30
CA PRO A 12 4.93 1.44 10.59
C PRO A 12 4.12 1.08 9.35
N PHE A 13 4.35 1.76 8.22
CA PHE A 13 3.64 1.45 6.97
C PHE A 13 4.23 0.25 6.24
N LEU A 14 5.50 -0.13 6.50
CA LEU A 14 6.10 -1.34 5.93
C LEU A 14 5.36 -2.62 6.37
N LEU A 15 4.62 -2.58 7.48
CA LEU A 15 3.76 -3.68 7.91
C LEU A 15 2.74 -4.07 6.84
N LEU A 16 2.33 -3.14 5.96
CA LEU A 16 1.43 -3.44 4.85
C LEU A 16 2.07 -4.44 3.87
N ALA A 17 3.36 -4.28 3.55
CA ALA A 17 4.07 -5.25 2.71
C ALA A 17 4.16 -6.62 3.41
N LEU A 18 4.42 -6.64 4.71
CA LEU A 18 4.49 -7.88 5.49
C LEU A 18 3.17 -8.65 5.45
N VAL A 19 2.04 -8.00 5.75
CA VAL A 19 0.73 -8.68 5.77
C VAL A 19 0.28 -9.09 4.36
N THR A 20 0.64 -8.33 3.31
CA THR A 20 0.35 -8.67 1.92
C THR A 20 1.12 -9.92 1.49
N VAL A 21 2.42 -10.01 1.79
CA VAL A 21 3.24 -11.20 1.50
C VAL A 21 2.81 -12.40 2.34
N ALA A 22 2.46 -12.19 3.61
CA ALA A 22 1.92 -13.25 4.47
C ALA A 22 0.61 -13.83 3.91
N LEU A 23 -0.28 -12.98 3.38
CA LEU A 23 -1.50 -13.43 2.71
C LEU A 23 -1.19 -14.20 1.43
N ALA A 24 -0.23 -13.76 0.62
CA ALA A 24 0.20 -14.51 -0.57
C ALA A 24 0.77 -15.89 -0.20
N ALA A 25 1.55 -15.97 0.87
CA ALA A 25 2.08 -17.23 1.41
C ALA A 25 0.95 -18.14 1.91
N ALA A 26 -0.04 -17.60 2.63
CA ALA A 26 -1.18 -18.35 3.11
C ALA A 26 -2.04 -18.94 1.96
N LEU A 27 -2.12 -18.23 0.83
CA LEU A 27 -2.81 -18.67 -0.39
C LEU A 27 -2.00 -19.70 -1.20
N THR A 28 -0.76 -19.99 -0.79
CA THR A 28 0.13 -20.94 -1.50
C THR A 28 0.07 -22.28 -0.80
N PRO A 29 -0.09 -23.41 -1.54
CA PRO A 29 -0.02 -24.74 -0.94
C PRO A 29 1.29 -24.95 -0.15
N PRO A 30 1.25 -25.47 1.08
CA PRO A 30 2.44 -25.59 1.94
C PRO A 30 3.60 -26.36 1.29
N ALA A 31 3.32 -27.33 0.44
CA ALA A 31 4.34 -28.10 -0.28
C ALA A 31 5.16 -27.27 -1.29
N LEU A 32 4.66 -26.09 -1.69
CA LEU A 32 5.34 -25.19 -2.64
C LEU A 32 6.08 -24.06 -1.92
N LEU A 33 5.87 -23.88 -0.61
CA LEU A 33 6.56 -22.83 0.15
C LEU A 33 8.02 -23.25 0.43
N HIS A 34 8.95 -22.52 -0.16
CA HIS A 34 10.38 -22.63 0.13
C HIS A 34 10.86 -21.41 0.90
N ASP A 35 11.55 -21.61 2.02
CA ASP A 35 12.01 -20.53 2.91
C ASP A 35 12.82 -19.44 2.19
N SER A 36 13.69 -19.82 1.24
CA SER A 36 14.48 -18.88 0.46
C SER A 36 13.62 -17.96 -0.43
N ASP A 37 12.57 -18.50 -1.04
CA ASP A 37 11.73 -17.75 -1.97
C ASP A 37 10.80 -16.80 -1.21
N TRP A 38 10.23 -17.26 -0.09
CA TRP A 38 9.44 -16.40 0.78
C TRP A 38 10.25 -15.21 1.32
N LEU A 39 11.49 -15.44 1.79
CA LEU A 39 12.36 -14.38 2.27
C LEU A 39 12.74 -13.39 1.17
N LEU A 40 13.05 -13.86 -0.04
CA LEU A 40 13.38 -12.98 -1.17
C LEU A 40 12.17 -12.15 -1.62
N VAL A 41 10.97 -12.75 -1.66
CA VAL A 41 9.71 -12.04 -1.94
C VAL A 41 9.47 -10.96 -0.89
N LEU A 42 9.62 -11.29 0.39
CA LEU A 42 9.46 -10.32 1.48
C LEU A 42 10.48 -9.17 1.39
N LEU A 43 11.76 -9.48 1.15
CA LEU A 43 12.81 -8.47 0.97
C LEU A 43 12.52 -7.56 -0.23
N GLY A 44 12.08 -8.14 -1.36
CA GLY A 44 11.68 -7.38 -2.55
C GLY A 44 10.48 -6.47 -2.29
N ALA A 45 9.46 -6.96 -1.60
CA ALA A 45 8.27 -6.19 -1.22
C ALA A 45 8.62 -5.04 -0.26
N LEU A 46 9.45 -5.29 0.76
CA LEU A 46 9.92 -4.26 1.69
C LEU A 46 10.81 -3.23 0.99
N ALA A 47 11.67 -3.66 0.07
CA ALA A 47 12.50 -2.75 -0.73
C ALA A 47 11.66 -1.86 -1.63
N ALA A 48 10.64 -2.42 -2.32
CA ALA A 48 9.72 -1.65 -3.17
C ALA A 48 8.92 -0.63 -2.35
N HIS A 49 8.39 -1.04 -1.19
CA HIS A 49 7.65 -0.14 -0.29
C HIS A 49 8.56 0.94 0.29
N GLY A 50 9.76 0.57 0.76
CA GLY A 50 10.76 1.54 1.23
C GLY A 50 11.17 2.52 0.14
N ALA A 51 11.37 2.04 -1.09
CA ALA A 51 11.73 2.89 -2.24
C ALA A 51 10.68 3.97 -2.50
N VAL A 52 9.40 3.61 -2.59
CA VAL A 52 8.34 4.59 -2.85
C VAL A 52 8.20 5.60 -1.71
N ASN A 53 8.33 5.17 -0.45
CA ASN A 53 8.26 6.07 0.69
C ASN A 53 9.41 7.08 0.69
N VAL A 54 10.65 6.61 0.52
CA VAL A 54 11.84 7.47 0.55
C VAL A 54 11.88 8.42 -0.65
N LEU A 55 11.56 7.93 -1.86
CA LEU A 55 11.52 8.77 -3.06
C LEU A 55 10.38 9.79 -2.98
N ASN A 56 9.24 9.42 -2.39
CA ASN A 56 8.16 10.36 -2.14
C ASN A 56 8.59 11.45 -1.16
N GLU A 57 9.17 11.11 -0.01
CA GLU A 57 9.66 12.12 0.95
C GLU A 57 10.73 13.03 0.36
N TYR A 58 11.67 12.48 -0.43
CA TYR A 58 12.63 13.30 -1.14
C TYR A 58 11.97 14.30 -2.08
N ALA A 59 11.02 13.85 -2.90
CA ALA A 59 10.32 14.71 -3.86
C ALA A 59 9.42 15.74 -3.17
N ASP A 60 8.74 15.37 -2.08
CA ASP A 60 7.90 16.27 -1.29
C ASP A 60 8.72 17.35 -0.58
N PHE A 61 9.89 16.99 -0.04
CA PHE A 61 10.84 17.96 0.48
C PHE A 61 11.35 18.89 -0.64
N ARG A 62 11.73 18.37 -1.81
CA ARG A 62 12.24 19.16 -2.94
C ARG A 62 11.19 20.11 -3.53
N SER A 63 9.92 19.74 -3.52
CA SER A 63 8.81 20.59 -3.97
C SER A 63 8.38 21.64 -2.94
N GLY A 64 8.88 21.53 -1.70
CA GLY A 64 8.47 22.37 -0.58
C GLY A 64 7.16 21.94 0.08
N LEU A 65 6.54 20.84 -0.35
CA LEU A 65 5.30 20.32 0.23
C LEU A 65 5.43 20.12 1.74
N ASP A 66 6.48 19.40 2.15
CA ASP A 66 6.72 19.04 3.55
C ASP A 66 6.98 20.24 4.48
N LEU A 67 7.29 21.41 3.91
CA LEU A 67 7.45 22.65 4.66
C LEU A 67 6.10 23.32 5.01
N HIS A 68 5.02 22.89 4.34
CA HIS A 68 3.67 23.47 4.49
C HIS A 68 2.64 22.48 5.00
N THR A 69 3.01 21.22 5.22
CA THR A 69 2.10 20.18 5.65
C THR A 69 2.06 20.10 7.18
N GLU A 70 0.86 20.12 7.74
CA GLU A 70 0.64 19.75 9.15
C GLU A 70 0.72 18.25 9.29
N ARG A 71 1.76 17.79 9.98
CA ARG A 71 2.03 16.34 10.12
C ARG A 71 1.09 15.71 11.12
N THR A 72 0.53 14.58 10.74
CA THR A 72 -0.14 13.63 11.62
C THR A 72 0.69 12.36 11.76
N PRO A 73 0.37 11.45 12.69
CA PRO A 73 1.00 10.13 12.71
C PRO A 73 0.81 9.31 11.42
N PHE A 74 -0.14 9.71 10.54
CA PHE A 74 -0.57 8.95 9.36
C PHE A 74 -0.31 9.67 8.04
N SER A 75 -0.13 10.99 8.05
CA SER A 75 0.08 11.82 6.85
C SER A 75 1.19 12.86 7.06
N GLY A 76 1.65 13.51 5.99
CA GLY A 76 2.62 14.61 6.04
C GLY A 76 4.08 14.18 6.21
N GLY A 77 4.45 12.99 5.78
CA GLY A 77 5.85 12.53 5.79
C GLY A 77 6.41 12.21 7.18
N SER A 78 7.70 11.82 7.25
CA SER A 78 8.40 11.58 8.51
C SER A 78 8.84 12.87 9.21
N GLY A 79 8.97 13.96 8.46
CA GLY A 79 9.52 15.24 8.88
C GLY A 79 11.04 15.24 9.08
N TYR A 80 11.72 14.17 8.72
CA TYR A 80 13.17 14.11 8.87
C TYR A 80 13.88 15.08 7.93
N LEU A 81 13.50 15.13 6.66
CA LEU A 81 14.15 16.01 5.68
C LEU A 81 13.93 17.49 5.94
N PRO A 82 12.74 17.99 6.31
CA PRO A 82 12.58 19.37 6.77
C PRO A 82 13.47 19.75 7.96
N ALA A 83 13.66 18.83 8.91
CA ALA A 83 14.54 19.06 10.05
C ALA A 83 16.05 18.91 9.72
N HIS A 84 16.38 18.15 8.66
CA HIS A 84 17.75 17.84 8.24
C HIS A 84 17.92 17.98 6.73
N PRO A 85 17.85 19.19 6.15
CA PRO A 85 17.87 19.41 4.69
C PRO A 85 19.11 18.84 3.98
N HIS A 86 20.24 18.84 4.66
CA HIS A 86 21.50 18.27 4.16
C HIS A 86 21.46 16.75 3.93
N ALA A 87 20.46 16.05 4.49
CA ALA A 87 20.29 14.61 4.30
C ALA A 87 19.53 14.26 2.99
N ALA A 88 18.99 15.24 2.26
CA ALA A 88 18.22 14.99 1.04
C ALA A 88 18.98 14.18 -0.04
N PRO A 89 20.27 14.45 -0.34
CA PRO A 89 21.00 13.60 -1.28
C PRO A 89 21.13 12.14 -0.81
N ALA A 90 21.31 11.92 0.49
CA ALA A 90 21.39 10.59 1.05
C ALA A 90 20.04 9.85 0.99
N ALA A 91 18.92 10.57 1.18
CA ALA A 91 17.59 10.02 0.99
C ALA A 91 17.37 9.60 -0.47
N LEU A 92 17.75 10.43 -1.45
CA LEU A 92 17.65 10.06 -2.87
C LEU A 92 18.47 8.79 -3.17
N VAL A 93 19.72 8.72 -2.70
CA VAL A 93 20.57 7.53 -2.89
C VAL A 93 19.93 6.30 -2.25
N LEU A 94 19.41 6.41 -1.03
CA LEU A 94 18.70 5.31 -0.35
C LEU A 94 17.49 4.85 -1.17
N GLY A 95 16.62 5.76 -1.61
CA GLY A 95 15.45 5.44 -2.40
C GLY A 95 15.78 4.75 -3.73
N LEU A 96 16.79 5.25 -4.45
CA LEU A 96 17.27 4.63 -5.71
C LEU A 96 17.93 3.27 -5.46
N THR A 97 18.67 3.10 -4.37
CA THR A 97 19.28 1.80 -3.99
C THR A 97 18.20 0.78 -3.69
N LEU A 98 17.14 1.15 -2.97
CA LEU A 98 16.01 0.25 -2.69
C LEU A 98 15.24 -0.10 -3.96
N LEU A 99 15.05 0.85 -4.88
CA LEU A 99 14.43 0.59 -6.17
C LEU A 99 15.28 -0.36 -7.02
N LEU A 100 16.59 -0.14 -7.08
CA LEU A 100 17.52 -1.04 -7.77
C LEU A 100 17.48 -2.44 -7.16
N LEU A 101 17.49 -2.56 -5.83
CA LEU A 101 17.38 -3.83 -5.13
C LEU A 101 16.07 -4.55 -5.49
N THR A 102 14.95 -3.83 -5.55
CA THR A 102 13.66 -4.36 -6.02
C THR A 102 13.77 -4.94 -7.43
N VAL A 103 14.39 -4.20 -8.35
CA VAL A 103 14.61 -4.66 -9.74
C VAL A 103 15.48 -5.89 -9.79
N LEU A 104 16.60 -5.92 -9.06
CA LEU A 104 17.53 -7.05 -9.05
C LEU A 104 16.88 -8.32 -8.48
N ILE A 105 16.15 -8.20 -7.37
CA ILE A 105 15.38 -9.32 -6.78
C ILE A 105 14.31 -9.79 -7.77
N GLY A 106 13.56 -8.85 -8.38
CA GLY A 106 12.52 -9.18 -9.35
C GLY A 106 13.05 -9.89 -10.59
N LEU A 107 14.20 -9.47 -11.12
CA LEU A 107 14.86 -10.14 -12.26
C LEU A 107 15.37 -11.55 -11.87
N TRP A 108 15.99 -11.68 -10.70
CA TRP A 108 16.42 -12.96 -10.17
C TRP A 108 15.27 -13.94 -10.00
N LEU A 109 14.17 -13.48 -9.38
CA LEU A 109 12.96 -14.30 -9.22
C LEU A 109 12.31 -14.64 -10.55
N SER A 110 12.28 -13.70 -11.52
CA SER A 110 11.77 -13.96 -12.87
C SER A 110 12.62 -15.00 -13.62
N TRP A 111 13.94 -14.96 -13.44
CA TRP A 111 14.83 -15.98 -14.01
C TRP A 111 14.56 -17.37 -13.42
N ARG A 112 14.29 -17.46 -12.12
CA ARG A 112 14.01 -18.75 -11.44
C ARG A 112 12.60 -19.28 -11.70
N THR A 113 11.58 -18.42 -11.68
CA THR A 113 10.16 -18.84 -11.72
C THR A 113 9.50 -18.61 -13.07
N GLY A 114 10.27 -18.10 -14.05
CA GLY A 114 9.81 -17.85 -15.40
C GLY A 114 9.33 -16.42 -15.66
N PRO A 115 9.17 -16.03 -16.95
CA PRO A 115 8.94 -14.66 -17.38
C PRO A 115 7.56 -14.10 -16.99
N GLY A 116 6.66 -14.93 -16.49
CA GLY A 116 5.31 -14.50 -16.09
C GLY A 116 5.31 -13.46 -14.96
N LEU A 117 6.41 -13.31 -14.19
CA LEU A 117 6.55 -12.27 -13.18
C LEU A 117 6.87 -10.88 -13.79
N LEU A 118 7.50 -10.83 -14.97
CA LEU A 118 7.99 -9.58 -15.58
C LEU A 118 6.91 -8.50 -15.75
N PRO A 119 5.69 -8.80 -16.27
CA PRO A 119 4.66 -7.76 -16.44
C PRO A 119 4.29 -7.10 -15.11
N VAL A 120 4.14 -7.87 -14.05
CA VAL A 120 3.82 -7.37 -12.70
C VAL A 120 4.99 -6.57 -12.13
N GLY A 121 6.22 -7.07 -12.28
CA GLY A 121 7.43 -6.39 -11.84
C GLY A 121 7.64 -5.05 -12.55
N ILE A 122 7.52 -5.00 -13.88
CA ILE A 122 7.63 -3.77 -14.67
C ILE A 122 6.57 -2.76 -14.25
N ALA A 123 5.29 -3.18 -14.14
CA ALA A 123 4.21 -2.31 -13.69
C ALA A 123 4.49 -1.75 -12.28
N GLY A 124 4.99 -2.59 -11.35
CA GLY A 124 5.34 -2.17 -9.99
C GLY A 124 6.48 -1.12 -9.99
N VAL A 125 7.54 -1.34 -10.75
CA VAL A 125 8.66 -0.37 -10.87
C VAL A 125 8.19 0.95 -11.47
N LEU A 126 7.35 0.91 -12.51
CA LEU A 126 6.77 2.12 -13.13
C LEU A 126 5.88 2.88 -12.14
N LEU A 127 5.09 2.17 -11.31
CA LEU A 127 4.31 2.80 -10.26
C LEU A 127 5.20 3.49 -9.22
N VAL A 128 6.25 2.83 -8.74
CA VAL A 128 7.17 3.42 -7.75
C VAL A 128 7.88 4.65 -8.33
N ALA A 129 8.46 4.53 -9.52
CA ALA A 129 9.21 5.62 -10.16
C ALA A 129 8.30 6.79 -10.58
N GLY A 130 7.09 6.49 -11.03
CA GLY A 130 6.11 7.46 -11.52
C GLY A 130 5.22 8.08 -10.46
N TYR A 131 5.24 7.54 -9.22
CA TYR A 131 4.27 7.90 -8.19
C TYR A 131 4.24 9.42 -7.94
N THR A 132 5.34 9.98 -7.46
CA THR A 132 5.37 11.40 -7.10
C THR A 132 5.41 12.34 -8.30
N PRO A 133 6.20 12.09 -9.38
CA PRO A 133 6.30 13.05 -10.49
C PRO A 133 5.03 13.14 -11.34
N TRP A 134 4.26 12.05 -11.48
CA TRP A 134 3.13 11.99 -12.42
C TRP A 134 1.83 11.56 -11.77
N ILE A 135 1.82 10.48 -10.97
CA ILE A 135 0.60 9.87 -10.45
C ILE A 135 -0.13 10.81 -9.49
N THR A 136 0.60 11.48 -8.59
CA THR A 136 0.02 12.43 -7.62
C THR A 136 -0.60 13.68 -8.27
N ARG A 137 -0.33 13.92 -9.56
CA ARG A 137 -0.89 15.03 -10.34
C ARG A 137 -2.14 14.67 -11.12
N ASN A 138 -2.63 13.44 -10.97
CA ASN A 138 -3.85 12.98 -11.58
C ASN A 138 -4.71 12.29 -10.53
N ARG A 139 -5.90 12.82 -10.29
CA ARG A 139 -6.80 12.38 -9.22
C ARG A 139 -7.21 10.91 -9.29
N TRP A 140 -7.38 10.38 -10.50
CA TRP A 140 -7.78 8.98 -10.69
C TRP A 140 -6.59 8.04 -10.49
N LEU A 141 -5.43 8.38 -11.03
CA LEU A 141 -4.21 7.62 -10.80
C LEU A 141 -3.80 7.67 -9.33
N SER A 142 -3.91 8.85 -8.69
CA SER A 142 -3.63 9.02 -7.27
C SER A 142 -4.55 8.17 -6.39
N LEU A 143 -5.84 8.02 -6.77
CA LEU A 143 -6.79 7.17 -6.08
C LEU A 143 -6.45 5.67 -6.24
N LEU A 144 -6.11 5.24 -7.46
CA LEU A 144 -6.06 3.80 -7.80
C LEU A 144 -4.67 3.18 -7.63
N ALA A 145 -3.60 3.98 -7.76
CA ALA A 145 -2.23 3.47 -7.77
C ALA A 145 -1.81 2.74 -6.49
N PRO A 146 -2.16 3.21 -5.27
CA PRO A 146 -1.73 2.53 -4.05
C PRO A 146 -2.30 1.11 -3.93
N GLY A 147 -3.60 0.95 -4.16
CA GLY A 147 -4.23 -0.37 -4.19
C GLY A 147 -3.68 -1.24 -5.30
N THR A 148 -3.42 -0.66 -6.49
CA THR A 148 -2.81 -1.40 -7.60
C THR A 148 -1.40 -1.87 -7.24
N GLY A 149 -0.56 -1.02 -6.65
CA GLY A 149 0.80 -1.39 -6.25
C GLY A 149 0.83 -2.44 -5.13
N PHE A 150 0.24 -2.11 -4.00
CA PHE A 150 0.33 -2.93 -2.79
C PHE A 150 -0.74 -4.02 -2.71
N GLY A 151 -1.95 -3.77 -3.21
CA GLY A 151 -3.04 -4.74 -3.16
C GLY A 151 -2.95 -5.77 -4.27
N LEU A 152 -2.82 -5.35 -5.53
CA LEU A 152 -2.83 -6.27 -6.67
C LEU A 152 -1.42 -6.75 -7.05
N LEU A 153 -0.53 -5.82 -7.44
CA LEU A 153 0.77 -6.22 -8.01
C LEU A 153 1.66 -6.91 -6.98
N MET A 154 1.71 -6.41 -5.75
CA MET A 154 2.53 -7.01 -4.70
C MET A 154 2.00 -8.40 -4.30
N LEU A 155 0.68 -8.57 -4.11
CA LEU A 155 0.08 -9.85 -3.77
C LEU A 155 0.25 -10.86 -4.91
N LEU A 156 -0.15 -10.49 -6.14
CA LEU A 156 -0.09 -11.38 -7.30
C LEU A 156 1.36 -11.71 -7.69
N GLY A 157 2.27 -10.74 -7.60
CA GLY A 157 3.68 -10.98 -7.82
C GLY A 157 4.28 -11.96 -6.80
N SER A 158 3.92 -11.81 -5.53
CA SER A 158 4.31 -12.73 -4.48
C SER A 158 3.75 -14.13 -4.73
N GLN A 159 2.47 -14.25 -5.07
CA GLN A 159 1.84 -15.53 -5.36
C GLN A 159 2.46 -16.19 -6.61
N ARG A 160 2.76 -15.42 -7.67
CA ARG A 160 3.41 -15.96 -8.88
C ARG A 160 4.76 -16.59 -8.57
N VAL A 161 5.50 -16.03 -7.62
CA VAL A 161 6.78 -16.61 -7.18
C VAL A 161 6.56 -17.85 -6.32
N LEU A 162 5.67 -17.75 -5.32
CA LEU A 162 5.50 -18.79 -4.29
C LEU A 162 4.69 -20.00 -4.80
N ALA A 163 3.62 -19.75 -5.56
CA ALA A 163 2.74 -20.81 -6.08
C ALA A 163 3.02 -21.20 -7.53
N GLY A 164 3.85 -20.44 -8.25
CA GLY A 164 4.15 -20.70 -9.67
C GLY A 164 3.09 -20.19 -10.65
N GLU A 165 1.94 -19.68 -10.17
CA GLU A 165 0.81 -19.26 -11.01
C GLU A 165 0.04 -18.09 -10.40
N TYR A 166 -0.86 -17.50 -11.18
CA TYR A 166 -1.88 -16.56 -10.73
C TYR A 166 -3.18 -17.32 -10.50
N THR A 167 -3.75 -17.27 -9.31
CA THR A 167 -4.97 -18.00 -8.98
C THR A 167 -6.17 -17.06 -8.85
N ALA A 168 -7.38 -17.62 -8.97
CA ALA A 168 -8.62 -16.89 -8.67
C ALA A 168 -8.66 -16.42 -7.21
N ALA A 169 -8.15 -17.22 -6.28
CA ALA A 169 -8.00 -16.87 -4.87
C ALA A 169 -7.12 -15.63 -4.68
N GLY A 170 -5.94 -15.60 -5.35
CA GLY A 170 -5.04 -14.46 -5.30
C GLY A 170 -5.63 -13.20 -5.90
N LEU A 171 -6.33 -13.31 -7.03
CA LEU A 171 -7.00 -12.17 -7.65
C LEU A 171 -8.12 -11.63 -6.73
N ALA A 172 -8.93 -12.50 -6.16
CA ALA A 172 -10.02 -12.11 -5.25
C ALA A 172 -9.48 -11.42 -3.99
N ALA A 173 -8.47 -12.00 -3.34
CA ALA A 173 -7.80 -11.38 -2.20
C ALA A 173 -7.13 -10.06 -2.59
N GLY A 174 -6.51 -10.00 -3.78
CA GLY A 174 -5.92 -8.78 -4.32
C GLY A 174 -6.94 -7.65 -4.51
N VAL A 175 -8.15 -7.94 -4.97
CA VAL A 175 -9.25 -6.94 -5.10
C VAL A 175 -9.69 -6.44 -3.73
N VAL A 176 -9.78 -7.30 -2.72
CA VAL A 176 -10.07 -6.88 -1.34
C VAL A 176 -9.01 -5.89 -0.84
N LEU A 177 -7.73 -6.25 -0.99
CA LEU A 177 -6.63 -5.38 -0.57
C LEU A 177 -6.58 -4.09 -1.39
N TRP A 178 -6.81 -4.18 -2.69
CA TRP A 178 -6.85 -3.03 -3.59
C TRP A 178 -7.82 -1.96 -3.10
N ALA A 179 -9.03 -2.36 -2.75
CA ALA A 179 -10.05 -1.44 -2.28
C ALA A 179 -9.70 -0.82 -0.92
N LEU A 180 -9.18 -1.61 0.04
CA LEU A 180 -8.79 -1.13 1.36
C LEU A 180 -7.57 -0.20 1.32
N ILE A 181 -6.58 -0.50 0.47
CA ILE A 181 -5.37 0.31 0.37
C ILE A 181 -5.63 1.61 -0.39
N ASN A 182 -6.53 1.61 -1.38
CA ASN A 182 -6.99 2.86 -1.98
C ASN A 182 -7.69 3.75 -0.94
N ASN A 183 -8.47 3.18 -0.03
CA ASN A 183 -9.07 3.91 1.09
C ASN A 183 -8.02 4.45 2.07
N LEU A 184 -6.92 3.70 2.29
CA LEU A 184 -5.84 4.14 3.17
C LEU A 184 -5.28 5.48 2.70
N LEU A 185 -4.94 5.59 1.42
CA LEU A 185 -4.38 6.82 0.88
C LEU A 185 -5.44 7.91 0.67
N LEU A 186 -6.65 7.52 0.29
CA LEU A 186 -7.76 8.45 0.08
C LEU A 186 -8.04 9.29 1.35
N LEU A 187 -8.06 8.67 2.53
CA LEU A 187 -8.26 9.40 3.78
C LEU A 187 -7.02 10.21 4.19
N ASN A 188 -5.82 9.69 3.94
CA ASN A 188 -4.58 10.39 4.25
C ASN A 188 -4.40 11.69 3.42
N GLN A 189 -5.10 11.81 2.28
CA GLN A 189 -5.08 13.03 1.46
C GLN A 189 -5.94 14.16 2.04
N LEU A 190 -6.90 13.87 2.94
CA LEU A 190 -7.79 14.91 3.49
C LEU A 190 -7.06 16.00 4.29
N PRO A 191 -6.17 15.68 5.25
CA PRO A 191 -5.43 16.70 5.98
C PRO A 191 -4.40 17.43 5.09
N ASP A 192 -3.94 16.81 4.00
CA ASP A 192 -2.88 17.35 3.15
C ASP A 192 -3.39 18.26 2.03
N CYS A 193 -4.71 18.46 1.86
CA CYS A 193 -5.32 19.16 0.72
C CYS A 193 -4.73 20.56 0.47
N ASP A 194 -4.48 21.37 1.49
CA ASP A 194 -4.00 22.74 1.32
C ASP A 194 -2.52 22.78 0.90
N ALA A 195 -1.72 21.86 1.41
CA ALA A 195 -0.33 21.71 1.04
C ALA A 195 -0.21 21.15 -0.40
N ASP A 196 -1.00 20.12 -0.73
CA ASP A 196 -1.07 19.49 -2.06
C ASP A 196 -1.42 20.51 -3.16
N ARG A 197 -2.37 21.41 -2.88
CA ARG A 197 -2.76 22.48 -3.81
C ARG A 197 -1.60 23.38 -4.19
N ARG A 198 -0.73 23.70 -3.24
CA ARG A 198 0.41 24.62 -3.45
C ARG A 198 1.47 24.05 -4.39
N VAL A 199 1.61 22.73 -4.45
CA VAL A 199 2.62 22.06 -5.30
C VAL A 199 2.04 21.45 -6.57
N GLY A 200 0.77 21.74 -6.87
CA GLY A 200 0.10 21.30 -8.11
C GLY A 200 -0.27 19.81 -8.13
N ARG A 201 -0.47 19.18 -6.96
CA ARG A 201 -1.10 17.86 -6.88
C ARG A 201 -2.58 17.96 -7.20
N ASP A 202 -3.12 16.90 -7.80
CA ASP A 202 -4.56 16.76 -8.06
C ASP A 202 -5.02 15.40 -7.51
N ASN A 203 -5.72 15.44 -6.41
CA ASN A 203 -6.34 14.26 -5.81
C ASN A 203 -7.85 14.45 -5.62
N LEU A 204 -8.55 13.37 -5.31
CA LEU A 204 -10.00 13.36 -5.23
C LEU A 204 -10.51 14.22 -4.06
N ALA A 205 -9.84 14.15 -2.91
CA ALA A 205 -10.19 14.92 -1.73
C ALA A 205 -10.06 16.43 -1.97
N LEU A 206 -8.96 16.84 -2.61
CA LEU A 206 -8.69 18.23 -2.98
C LEU A 206 -9.71 18.77 -3.99
N ARG A 207 -10.11 17.95 -4.97
CA ARG A 207 -10.95 18.40 -6.09
C ARG A 207 -12.42 18.44 -5.75
N TYR A 208 -12.91 17.47 -4.98
CA TYR A 208 -14.34 17.25 -4.76
C TYR A 208 -14.75 17.34 -3.28
N GLY A 209 -13.76 17.49 -2.39
CA GLY A 209 -13.99 17.69 -0.96
C GLY A 209 -14.38 16.40 -0.20
N PRO A 210 -14.62 16.55 1.12
CA PRO A 210 -14.79 15.43 2.03
C PRO A 210 -16.06 14.60 1.77
N ALA A 211 -17.13 15.21 1.25
CA ALA A 211 -18.39 14.52 1.00
C ALA A 211 -18.25 13.43 -0.07
N LEU A 212 -17.60 13.73 -1.22
CA LEU A 212 -17.35 12.72 -2.26
C LEU A 212 -16.29 11.73 -1.79
N THR A 213 -15.22 12.19 -1.13
CA THR A 213 -14.21 11.32 -0.53
C THR A 213 -14.83 10.25 0.35
N ARG A 214 -15.77 10.63 1.23
CA ARG A 214 -16.51 9.71 2.08
C ARG A 214 -17.36 8.70 1.29
N ARG A 215 -18.01 9.12 0.20
CA ARG A 215 -18.79 8.21 -0.66
C ARG A 215 -17.90 7.20 -1.38
N VAL A 216 -16.75 7.65 -1.90
CA VAL A 216 -15.77 6.76 -2.57
C VAL A 216 -15.17 5.78 -1.55
N TYR A 217 -14.85 6.27 -0.34
CA TYR A 217 -14.42 5.41 0.76
C TYR A 217 -15.45 4.30 1.05
N ALA A 218 -16.73 4.68 1.19
CA ALA A 218 -17.81 3.73 1.45
C ALA A 218 -17.96 2.70 0.31
N ALA A 219 -17.83 3.14 -0.94
CA ALA A 219 -17.89 2.26 -2.11
C ALA A 219 -16.74 1.25 -2.13
N ASN A 220 -15.51 1.69 -1.88
CA ASN A 220 -14.35 0.82 -1.79
C ASN A 220 -14.45 -0.15 -0.59
N TRP A 221 -14.93 0.33 0.56
CA TRP A 221 -15.16 -0.50 1.73
C TRP A 221 -16.18 -1.60 1.43
N LEU A 222 -17.30 -1.25 0.79
CA LEU A 222 -18.33 -2.21 0.38
C LEU A 222 -17.79 -3.19 -0.67
N LEU A 223 -17.00 -2.72 -1.63
CA LEU A 223 -16.34 -3.57 -2.62
C LEU A 223 -15.43 -4.59 -1.96
N ALA A 224 -14.63 -4.19 -0.96
CA ALA A 224 -13.77 -5.10 -0.23
C ALA A 224 -14.57 -6.15 0.55
N LEU A 225 -15.64 -5.73 1.25
CA LEU A 225 -16.51 -6.64 2.01
C LEU A 225 -17.22 -7.64 1.07
N LEU A 226 -17.87 -7.14 0.03
CA LEU A 226 -18.55 -8.00 -0.95
C LEU A 226 -17.56 -8.88 -1.70
N GLY A 227 -16.38 -8.36 -2.04
CA GLY A 227 -15.30 -9.13 -2.67
C GLY A 227 -14.89 -10.33 -1.83
N LEU A 228 -14.69 -10.15 -0.51
CA LEU A 228 -14.40 -11.25 0.41
C LEU A 228 -15.54 -12.27 0.47
N LEU A 229 -16.79 -11.80 0.67
CA LEU A 229 -17.95 -12.69 0.78
C LEU A 229 -18.18 -13.48 -0.51
N LEU A 230 -18.10 -12.82 -1.67
CA LEU A 230 -18.29 -13.47 -2.97
C LEU A 230 -17.17 -14.47 -3.26
N ALA A 231 -15.91 -14.17 -2.88
CA ALA A 231 -14.80 -15.09 -3.06
C ALA A 231 -14.97 -16.36 -2.23
N VAL A 232 -15.49 -16.24 -1.01
CA VAL A 232 -15.83 -17.42 -0.17
C VAL A 232 -17.01 -18.19 -0.73
N LEU A 233 -18.08 -17.51 -1.16
CA LEU A 233 -19.24 -18.14 -1.78
C LEU A 233 -18.90 -18.86 -3.10
N ALA A 234 -17.97 -18.33 -3.88
CA ALA A 234 -17.47 -18.93 -5.11
C ALA A 234 -16.49 -20.10 -4.85
N GLY A 235 -16.13 -20.38 -3.61
CA GLY A 235 -15.15 -21.40 -3.24
C GLY A 235 -13.70 -21.05 -3.59
N TRP A 236 -13.40 -19.79 -3.93
CA TRP A 236 -12.03 -19.33 -4.20
C TRP A 236 -11.24 -19.12 -2.91
N LEU A 237 -11.89 -18.69 -1.84
CA LEU A 237 -11.31 -18.56 -0.51
C LEU A 237 -12.01 -19.51 0.47
N PRO A 238 -11.29 -20.12 1.44
CA PRO A 238 -11.91 -20.95 2.46
C PRO A 238 -12.78 -20.10 3.39
N VAL A 239 -13.80 -20.72 3.98
CA VAL A 239 -14.74 -20.07 4.93
C VAL A 239 -13.98 -19.42 6.10
N ALA A 240 -12.87 -20.00 6.53
CA ALA A 240 -12.03 -19.47 7.60
C ALA A 240 -11.45 -18.05 7.29
N SER A 241 -11.39 -17.65 6.01
CA SER A 241 -11.04 -16.27 5.61
C SER A 241 -12.01 -15.23 6.20
N LEU A 242 -13.23 -15.62 6.55
CA LEU A 242 -14.23 -14.77 7.20
C LEU A 242 -13.84 -14.36 8.63
N LEU A 243 -12.76 -14.92 9.19
CA LEU A 243 -12.13 -14.42 10.41
C LEU A 243 -11.80 -12.92 10.33
N ALA A 244 -11.62 -12.40 9.12
CA ALA A 244 -11.40 -10.98 8.86
C ALA A 244 -12.63 -10.07 9.03
N LEU A 245 -13.86 -10.61 9.07
CA LEU A 245 -15.10 -9.81 9.12
C LEU A 245 -15.15 -8.79 10.28
N PRO A 246 -14.76 -9.12 11.53
CA PRO A 246 -14.77 -8.15 12.62
C PRO A 246 -13.92 -6.90 12.33
N ALA A 247 -12.83 -7.04 11.57
CA ALA A 247 -11.96 -5.92 11.23
C ALA A 247 -12.63 -4.92 10.25
N PHE A 248 -13.69 -5.31 9.54
CA PHE A 248 -14.47 -4.39 8.71
C PHE A 248 -15.25 -3.35 9.54
N ALA A 249 -15.53 -3.62 10.82
CA ALA A 249 -16.12 -2.63 11.72
C ALA A 249 -15.23 -1.36 11.88
N LEU A 250 -13.91 -1.50 11.74
CA LEU A 250 -12.98 -0.37 11.75
C LEU A 250 -13.24 0.60 10.58
N GLY A 251 -13.64 0.09 9.41
CA GLY A 251 -14.01 0.94 8.28
C GLY A 251 -15.31 1.70 8.51
N LEU A 252 -16.29 1.11 9.18
CA LEU A 252 -17.50 1.82 9.60
C LEU A 252 -17.17 2.92 10.61
N HIS A 253 -16.26 2.63 11.56
CA HIS A 253 -15.77 3.63 12.49
C HIS A 253 -15.05 4.78 11.77
N SER A 254 -14.22 4.47 10.74
CA SER A 254 -13.60 5.50 9.91
C SER A 254 -14.64 6.35 9.18
N LEU A 255 -15.69 5.75 8.60
CA LEU A 255 -16.80 6.45 7.96
C LEU A 255 -17.57 7.35 8.94
N TRP A 256 -17.72 6.91 10.18
CA TRP A 256 -18.41 7.69 11.21
C TRP A 256 -17.63 8.95 11.56
N HIS A 257 -16.30 8.88 11.68
CA HIS A 257 -15.43 10.00 12.04
C HIS A 257 -15.00 10.86 10.85
N CYS A 258 -15.09 10.36 9.61
CA CYS A 258 -14.80 11.12 8.40
C CYS A 258 -15.97 12.09 8.07
N ARG A 259 -16.13 13.13 8.86
CA ARG A 259 -17.14 14.20 8.70
C ARG A 259 -16.45 15.55 8.56
N PRO A 260 -17.09 16.54 7.88
CA PRO A 260 -16.46 17.84 7.64
C PRO A 260 -16.00 18.56 8.91
N ASP A 261 -16.76 18.42 10.00
CA ASP A 261 -16.51 19.10 11.29
C ASP A 261 -15.95 18.12 12.35
N GLY A 262 -15.49 16.95 11.93
CA GLY A 262 -15.01 15.89 12.84
C GLY A 262 -13.49 15.88 12.97
N ASP A 263 -13.00 15.31 14.10
CA ASP A 263 -11.60 14.94 14.24
C ASP A 263 -11.30 13.76 13.30
N LEU A 264 -10.39 13.98 12.34
CA LEU A 264 -9.99 12.94 11.37
C LEU A 264 -9.05 11.88 11.96
N LEU A 265 -8.40 12.16 13.08
CA LEU A 265 -7.38 11.25 13.63
C LEU A 265 -7.92 9.86 13.97
N PRO A 266 -9.12 9.71 14.60
CA PRO A 266 -9.74 8.39 14.81
C PRO A 266 -10.06 7.66 13.48
N ALA A 267 -10.51 8.40 12.44
CA ALA A 267 -10.78 7.81 11.12
C ALA A 267 -9.50 7.27 10.48
N LEU A 268 -8.42 8.05 10.47
CA LEU A 268 -7.12 7.66 9.93
C LEU A 268 -6.56 6.43 10.66
N ARG A 269 -6.62 6.43 12.00
CA ARG A 269 -6.15 5.30 12.82
C ARG A 269 -6.90 4.02 12.50
N SER A 270 -8.24 4.07 12.48
CA SER A 270 -9.07 2.90 12.21
C SER A 270 -8.88 2.37 10.80
N ASN A 271 -8.69 3.26 9.82
CA ASN A 271 -8.43 2.90 8.43
C ASN A 271 -7.07 2.19 8.27
N VAL A 272 -6.00 2.68 8.92
CA VAL A 272 -4.70 2.00 8.94
C VAL A 272 -4.84 0.61 9.58
N LEU A 273 -5.49 0.52 10.75
CA LEU A 273 -5.70 -0.76 11.42
C LEU A 273 -6.50 -1.74 10.56
N GLN A 274 -7.55 -1.29 9.87
CA GLN A 274 -8.33 -2.13 8.96
C GLN A 274 -7.46 -2.66 7.82
N SER A 275 -6.64 -1.81 7.21
CA SER A 275 -5.78 -2.18 6.08
C SER A 275 -4.70 -3.22 6.46
N LEU A 276 -4.36 -3.34 7.75
CA LEU A 276 -3.44 -4.34 8.28
C LEU A 276 -4.16 -5.59 8.78
N LEU A 277 -5.25 -5.40 9.55
CA LEU A 277 -5.94 -6.52 10.21
C LEU A 277 -6.74 -7.37 9.23
N VAL A 278 -7.38 -6.79 8.21
CA VAL A 278 -8.14 -7.59 7.24
C VAL A 278 -7.24 -8.60 6.54
N PRO A 279 -6.14 -8.21 5.84
CA PRO A 279 -5.27 -9.20 5.21
C PRO A 279 -4.58 -10.14 6.20
N GLY A 280 -4.20 -9.66 7.39
CA GLY A 280 -3.59 -10.49 8.43
C GLY A 280 -4.54 -11.57 8.94
N LEU A 281 -5.80 -11.23 9.21
CA LEU A 281 -6.81 -12.19 9.66
C LEU A 281 -7.28 -13.11 8.52
N MET A 282 -7.33 -12.64 7.26
CA MET A 282 -7.53 -13.52 6.11
C MET A 282 -6.41 -14.56 6.04
N ALA A 283 -5.15 -14.14 6.13
CA ALA A 283 -4.00 -15.04 6.10
C ALA A 283 -4.04 -16.06 7.24
N LEU A 284 -4.33 -15.60 8.46
CA LEU A 284 -4.47 -16.47 9.63
C LEU A 284 -5.60 -17.49 9.43
N GLY A 285 -6.77 -17.05 8.96
CA GLY A 285 -7.90 -17.95 8.71
C GLY A 285 -7.65 -18.98 7.63
N ILE A 286 -6.84 -18.64 6.59
CA ILE A 286 -6.46 -19.59 5.53
C ILE A 286 -5.47 -20.63 6.06
N TRP A 287 -4.62 -20.28 7.01
CA TRP A 287 -3.62 -21.18 7.60
C TRP A 287 -4.20 -22.14 8.65
N LEU A 288 -5.33 -21.79 9.29
CA LEU A 288 -6.05 -22.62 10.26
C LEU A 288 -6.88 -23.70 9.56
#